data_eb9c92fcef844fa8034c78ab47007550
#
_entry.id   eb9c92fcef844fa8034c78ab47007550
#
_cell.length_a   1.000
_cell.length_b   1.000
_cell.length_c   1.000
_cell.angle_alpha   90.00
_cell.angle_beta   90.00
_cell.angle_gamma   90.00
#
_symmetry.space_group_name_H-M   'P 1'
#
loop_
_entity.id
_entity.type
_entity.pdbx_description
1 polymer ?
#
loop_
_entity_poly.entity_id
_entity_poly.type
_entity_poly.pdbx_seq_one_letter_code
_entity_poly.pdbx_strand_id
1 'polypeptide(L)'
;MTIRKATIDDAPFIALVVVEALGDDIMERYPEHIGGQDRRRLELLAESIRKDGTLYSWRHTSIAQDTDGTPLGAIVAYPADNYMQMRATTFAMLSDLI
;
A
#
# COMPACT_ATOMS: atom_id res chain seq x y z
N MET A 1 6.77 20.11 2.27
CA MET A 1 6.02 18.86 2.24
C MET A 1 4.54 19.15 2.01
N THR A 2 3.91 18.43 1.13
CA THR A 2 2.48 18.55 0.86
C THR A 2 1.82 17.18 0.99
N ILE A 3 0.50 17.18 1.19
CA ILE A 3 -0.29 15.96 1.25
C ILE A 3 -1.34 16.02 0.14
N ARG A 4 -1.40 14.98 -0.67
CA ARG A 4 -2.37 14.86 -1.75
C ARG A 4 -3.10 13.53 -1.69
N LYS A 5 -4.27 13.45 -2.31
CA LYS A 5 -4.96 12.18 -2.49
C LYS A 5 -4.11 11.24 -3.34
N ALA A 6 -4.11 9.96 -2.99
CA ALA A 6 -3.47 8.95 -3.81
C ALA A 6 -4.25 8.74 -5.11
N THR A 7 -3.54 8.30 -6.13
CA THR A 7 -4.13 7.82 -7.38
C THR A 7 -3.80 6.34 -7.54
N ILE A 8 -4.42 5.70 -8.52
CA ILE A 8 -4.16 4.28 -8.78
C ILE A 8 -2.69 4.01 -9.09
N ASP A 9 -1.99 5.01 -9.64
CA ASP A 9 -0.56 4.91 -9.98
C ASP A 9 0.35 4.88 -8.75
N ASP A 10 -0.16 5.27 -7.59
CA ASP A 10 0.59 5.21 -6.33
C ASP A 10 0.61 3.81 -5.71
N ALA A 11 -0.09 2.84 -6.28
CA ALA A 11 -0.22 1.51 -5.69
C ALA A 11 1.13 0.83 -5.39
N PRO A 12 2.15 0.89 -6.25
CA PRO A 12 3.45 0.30 -5.92
C PRO A 12 4.10 0.93 -4.69
N PHE A 13 4.02 2.25 -4.53
CA PHE A 13 4.55 2.93 -3.36
C PHE A 13 3.76 2.57 -2.10
N ILE A 14 2.43 2.53 -2.19
CA ILE A 14 1.58 2.15 -1.06
C ILE A 14 1.90 0.73 -0.61
N ALA A 15 2.16 -0.18 -1.56
CA ALA A 15 2.55 -1.56 -1.24
C ALA A 15 3.84 -1.61 -0.41
N LEU A 16 4.84 -0.80 -0.77
CA LEU A 16 6.08 -0.70 0.01
C LEU A 16 5.82 -0.23 1.43
N VAL A 17 4.98 0.80 1.59
CA VAL A 17 4.65 1.34 2.91
C VAL A 17 3.92 0.30 3.77
N VAL A 18 3.00 -0.45 3.19
CA VAL A 18 2.26 -1.49 3.91
C VAL A 18 3.19 -2.59 4.39
N VAL A 19 4.08 -3.08 3.53
CA VAL A 19 5.04 -4.13 3.90
C VAL A 19 5.99 -3.63 4.99
N GLU A 20 6.48 -2.41 4.88
CA GLU A 20 7.33 -1.80 5.90
C GLU A 20 6.60 -1.72 7.25
N ALA A 21 5.32 -1.33 7.25
CA ALA A 21 4.50 -1.24 8.45
C ALA A 21 4.25 -2.61 9.11
N LEU A 22 4.35 -3.70 8.34
CA LEU A 22 4.22 -5.06 8.85
C LEU A 22 5.53 -5.61 9.45
N GLY A 23 6.57 -4.77 9.54
CA GLY A 23 7.82 -5.12 10.21
C GLY A 23 8.95 -5.56 9.29
N ASP A 24 8.77 -5.46 7.98
CA ASP A 24 9.82 -5.76 7.02
C ASP A 24 10.62 -4.48 6.71
N ASP A 25 11.93 -4.61 6.52
CA ASP A 25 12.82 -3.49 6.16
C ASP A 25 12.92 -3.31 4.64
N ILE A 26 11.86 -3.58 3.93
CA ILE A 26 11.84 -3.67 2.47
C ILE A 26 12.26 -2.36 1.79
N MET A 27 11.95 -1.21 2.38
CA MET A 27 12.33 0.08 1.80
C MET A 27 13.84 0.28 1.76
N GLU A 28 14.55 -0.25 2.75
CA GLU A 28 16.01 -0.17 2.78
C GLU A 28 16.66 -1.02 1.70
N ARG A 29 15.98 -2.10 1.28
CA ARG A 29 16.47 -3.03 0.27
C ARG A 29 15.99 -2.72 -1.14
N TYR A 30 14.94 -1.95 -1.25
CA TYR A 30 14.30 -1.67 -2.54
C TYR A 30 15.06 -0.57 -3.30
N PRO A 31 15.21 -0.69 -4.65
CA PRO A 31 14.81 -1.86 -5.46
C PRO A 31 15.93 -2.88 -5.68
N GLU A 32 17.17 -2.58 -5.32
CA GLU A 32 18.35 -3.33 -5.76
C GLU A 32 18.49 -4.69 -5.09
N HIS A 33 18.09 -4.78 -3.82
CA HIS A 33 18.30 -5.97 -3.00
C HIS A 33 17.00 -6.72 -2.70
N ILE A 34 16.03 -6.65 -3.63
CA ILE A 34 14.75 -7.34 -3.51
C ILE A 34 14.82 -8.65 -4.28
N GLY A 35 14.59 -9.78 -3.59
CA GLY A 35 14.49 -11.09 -4.22
C GLY A 35 13.21 -11.24 -5.03
N GLY A 36 13.15 -12.24 -5.92
CA GLY A 36 12.00 -12.46 -6.79
C GLY A 36 10.70 -12.68 -6.04
N GLN A 37 10.76 -13.37 -4.89
CA GLN A 37 9.59 -13.62 -4.06
C GLN A 37 9.03 -12.33 -3.46
N ASP A 38 9.88 -11.44 -2.99
CA ASP A 38 9.47 -10.14 -2.46
C ASP A 38 8.88 -9.26 -3.55
N ARG A 39 9.47 -9.27 -4.75
CA ARG A 39 8.91 -8.54 -5.89
C ARG A 39 7.51 -9.02 -6.23
N ARG A 40 7.30 -10.34 -6.23
CA ARG A 40 5.99 -10.93 -6.49
C ARG A 40 4.97 -10.52 -5.43
N ARG A 41 5.37 -10.54 -4.16
CA ARG A 41 4.50 -10.10 -3.05
C ARG A 41 4.10 -8.63 -3.21
N LEU A 42 5.06 -7.77 -3.54
CA LEU A 42 4.78 -6.36 -3.79
C LEU A 42 3.82 -6.15 -4.96
N GLU A 43 4.00 -6.90 -6.04
CA GLU A 43 3.13 -6.82 -7.22
C GLU A 43 1.70 -7.24 -6.88
N LEU A 44 1.54 -8.35 -6.16
CA LEU A 44 0.22 -8.84 -5.75
C LEU A 44 -0.46 -7.86 -4.80
N LEU A 45 0.29 -7.29 -3.86
CA LEU A 45 -0.24 -6.30 -2.94
C LEU A 45 -0.63 -5.02 -3.67
N ALA A 46 0.19 -4.57 -4.62
CA ALA A 46 -0.14 -3.39 -5.43
C ALA A 46 -1.42 -3.60 -6.23
N GLU A 47 -1.63 -4.80 -6.77
CA GLU A 47 -2.89 -5.13 -7.44
C GLU A 47 -4.08 -5.04 -6.51
N SER A 48 -3.95 -5.55 -5.29
CA SER A 48 -4.98 -5.43 -4.26
C SER A 48 -5.29 -3.96 -3.94
N ILE A 49 -4.25 -3.13 -3.85
CA ILE A 49 -4.38 -1.70 -3.58
C ILE A 49 -5.13 -0.96 -4.69
N ARG A 50 -4.98 -1.41 -5.93
CA ARG A 50 -5.68 -0.82 -7.08
C ARG A 50 -7.18 -1.11 -7.07
N LYS A 51 -7.63 -2.08 -6.28
CA LYS A 51 -9.04 -2.47 -6.21
C LYS A 51 -9.78 -1.67 -5.16
N ASP A 52 -11.10 -1.54 -5.35
CA ASP A 52 -11.99 -0.97 -4.35
C ASP A 52 -12.29 -2.01 -3.26
N GLY A 53 -12.71 -1.55 -2.10
CA GLY A 53 -13.24 -2.40 -1.04
C GLY A 53 -12.22 -3.01 -0.11
N THR A 54 -10.92 -2.77 -0.30
CA THR A 54 -9.88 -3.20 0.64
C THR A 54 -9.50 -2.06 1.59
N LEU A 55 -8.95 -2.41 2.76
CA LEU A 55 -8.48 -1.42 3.73
C LEU A 55 -7.34 -0.58 3.18
N TYR A 56 -6.49 -1.16 2.34
CA TYR A 56 -5.32 -0.50 1.79
C TYR A 56 -5.56 0.09 0.40
N SER A 57 -6.82 0.12 -0.06
CA SER A 57 -7.16 0.69 -1.36
C SER A 57 -6.63 2.11 -1.49
N TRP A 58 -6.15 2.45 -2.69
CA TRP A 58 -5.70 3.81 -3.01
C TRP A 58 -6.78 4.86 -2.74
N ARG A 59 -8.07 4.47 -2.80
CA ARG A 59 -9.19 5.38 -2.56
C ARG A 59 -9.23 5.90 -1.12
N HIS A 60 -8.61 5.20 -0.19
CA HIS A 60 -8.58 5.58 1.23
C HIS A 60 -7.23 6.16 1.63
N THR A 61 -6.37 6.44 0.68
CA THR A 61 -4.98 6.77 0.95
C THR A 61 -4.66 8.19 0.48
N SER A 62 -3.86 8.87 1.27
CA SER A 62 -3.24 10.15 0.90
C SER A 62 -1.72 9.96 0.92
N ILE A 63 -1.04 10.68 0.05
CA ILE A 63 0.41 10.60 -0.10
C ILE A 63 1.03 11.88 0.44
N ALA A 64 1.97 11.74 1.37
CA ALA A 64 2.84 12.84 1.77
C ALA A 64 4.02 12.88 0.80
N GLN A 65 4.28 14.02 0.22
CA GLN A 65 5.34 14.16 -0.78
C GLN A 65 6.20 15.39 -0.49
N ASP A 66 7.42 15.33 -0.99
CA ASP A 66 8.37 16.44 -0.91
C ASP A 66 8.01 17.54 -1.92
N THR A 67 8.75 18.66 -1.89
CA THR A 67 8.53 19.80 -2.78
C THR A 67 8.74 19.43 -4.26
N ASP A 68 9.55 18.43 -4.53
CA ASP A 68 9.80 17.92 -5.90
C ASP A 68 8.83 16.82 -6.33
N GLY A 69 7.85 16.47 -5.49
CA GLY A 69 6.89 15.43 -5.80
C GLY A 69 7.29 14.03 -5.37
N THR A 70 8.47 13.85 -4.76
CA THR A 70 8.92 12.54 -4.28
C THR A 70 8.03 12.05 -3.13
N PRO A 71 7.45 10.84 -3.22
CA PRO A 71 6.64 10.30 -2.12
C PRO A 71 7.49 10.02 -0.89
N LEU A 72 7.01 10.47 0.27
CA LEU A 72 7.68 10.29 1.57
C LEU A 72 6.93 9.31 2.46
N GLY A 73 5.63 9.18 2.31
CA GLY A 73 4.83 8.30 3.15
C GLY A 73 3.39 8.26 2.67
N ALA A 74 2.58 7.41 3.33
CA ALA A 74 1.18 7.24 3.00
C ALA A 74 0.35 7.22 4.28
N ILE A 75 -0.86 7.78 4.19
CA ILE A 75 -1.83 7.84 5.29
C ILE A 75 -3.10 7.17 4.80
N VAL A 76 -3.57 6.17 5.53
CA VAL A 76 -4.80 5.44 5.21
C VAL A 76 -5.91 5.88 6.15
N ALA A 77 -7.04 6.28 5.60
CA ALA A 77 -8.23 6.63 6.37
C ALA A 77 -9.46 6.13 5.63
N TYR A 78 -10.33 5.41 6.32
CA TYR A 78 -11.51 4.79 5.72
C TYR A 78 -12.74 5.01 6.61
N PRO A 79 -13.97 4.97 6.01
CA PRO A 79 -15.20 5.10 6.78
C PRO A 79 -15.38 3.94 7.76
N ALA A 80 -15.82 4.26 8.99
CA ALA A 80 -16.00 3.25 10.03
C ALA A 80 -17.21 2.34 9.77
N ASP A 81 -18.20 2.81 9.02
CA ASP A 81 -19.47 2.12 8.83
C ASP A 81 -19.37 0.83 8.01
N ASN A 82 -18.36 0.70 7.11
CA ASN A 82 -18.13 -0.56 6.39
C ASN A 82 -16.74 -1.16 6.68
N TYR A 83 -16.15 -0.81 7.80
CA TYR A 83 -14.83 -1.28 8.20
C TYR A 83 -14.74 -2.80 8.25
N MET A 84 -15.73 -3.47 8.86
CA MET A 84 -15.68 -4.93 9.01
C MET A 84 -15.70 -5.65 7.66
N GLN A 85 -16.46 -5.14 6.71
CA GLN A 85 -16.51 -5.71 5.36
C GLN A 85 -15.17 -5.52 4.64
N MET A 86 -14.59 -4.32 4.71
CA MET A 86 -13.29 -4.03 4.11
C MET A 86 -12.19 -4.87 4.74
N ARG A 87 -12.25 -5.06 6.07
CA ARG A 87 -11.29 -5.90 6.80
C ARG A 87 -11.36 -7.34 6.31
N ALA A 88 -12.54 -7.90 6.16
CA ALA A 88 -12.73 -9.27 5.69
C ALA A 88 -12.19 -9.44 4.27
N THR A 89 -12.48 -8.49 3.38
CA THR A 89 -11.99 -8.52 2.00
C THR A 89 -10.46 -8.44 1.97
N THR A 90 -9.88 -7.59 2.79
CA THR A 90 -8.43 -7.40 2.87
C THR A 90 -7.74 -8.67 3.34
N PHE A 91 -8.25 -9.30 4.40
CA PHE A 91 -7.65 -10.54 4.90
C PHE A 91 -7.79 -11.70 3.92
N ALA A 92 -8.90 -11.78 3.20
CA ALA A 92 -9.06 -12.79 2.16
C ALA A 92 -8.01 -12.64 1.06
N MET A 93 -7.70 -11.41 0.67
CA MET A 93 -6.66 -11.14 -0.33
C MET A 93 -5.26 -11.39 0.20
N LEU A 94 -4.97 -10.95 1.43
CA LEU A 94 -3.63 -11.09 2.02
C LEU A 94 -3.28 -12.55 2.31
N SER A 95 -4.27 -13.40 2.58
CA SER A 95 -4.02 -14.81 2.83
C SER A 95 -3.39 -15.52 1.63
N ASP A 96 -3.62 -15.01 0.43
CA ASP A 96 -3.02 -15.54 -0.80
C ASP A 96 -1.54 -15.15 -0.95
N LEU A 97 -1.05 -14.24 -0.11
CA LEU A 97 0.33 -13.74 -0.17
C LEU A 97 1.27 -14.46 0.79
N ILE A 98 0.74 -15.32 1.64
CA ILE A 98 1.50 -15.99 2.70
C ILE A 98 1.89 -17.41 2.28
#